data_a81839700ee2d9fea672275cc7c5ac69
#
_entry.id   a81839700ee2d9fea672275cc7c5ac69
#
_cell.length_a   1.000
_cell.length_b   1.000
_cell.length_c   1.000
_cell.angle_alpha   90.00
_cell.angle_beta   90.00
_cell.angle_gamma   90.00
#
_symmetry.space_group_name_H-M   'P 1'
#
loop_
_entity.id
_entity.type
_entity.pdbx_description
1 polymer ?
#
loop_
_entity_poly.entity_id
_entity_poly.type
_entity_poly.pdbx_seq_one_letter_code
_entity_poly.pdbx_strand_id
1 'polypeptide(L)'
;LMQMMSWMFYRKIAIFFFLVLSYAQTYPQIGSNETLDIVTWNIENFPKNTQTVNYLSEIINDINVDIIALQEIESENAFEDLIDNLNGSWAGYRADDGNWGELCYLVNTDNVQITHYPFTILDEYEHFYAYRTPYIIKIRFSNEEFVIINVHYKCCGDGFVDDDYWDEEYRRLLANQYLKDYIDYNLDTDNVLILGDYNDDIAESSAHNVFNDFLFDDLNYLFTDLAIAQGPSSDWSFPNWPSHLDHILITNELFDNISDNSVFTFKIDDYMNGWWEYDNLISDHRPVVINLKFDLIGDINFDGVINVLDVTILINMILNNDFSETVDLNEDLGLNILDVILLIDLILL
;
A
#
# COMPACT_ATOMS: atom_id res chain seq x y z
N LEU A 1 63.65 47.02 44.47
CA LEU A 1 64.05 46.08 43.47
C LEU A 1 63.47 44.66 43.78
N MET A 2 62.21 44.51 43.64
CA MET A 2 61.57 43.18 43.71
C MET A 2 60.55 43.10 42.63
N GLN A 3 60.78 42.24 41.67
CA GLN A 3 59.85 41.86 40.64
C GLN A 3 58.75 41.00 41.28
N MET A 4 57.51 41.49 41.23
CA MET A 4 56.32 40.67 41.54
C MET A 4 55.92 39.94 40.26
N MET A 5 56.16 38.64 40.27
CA MET A 5 55.56 37.73 39.25
C MET A 5 54.09 37.51 39.57
N SER A 6 53.25 38.02 38.70
CA SER A 6 51.82 37.76 38.70
C SER A 6 51.57 36.38 38.03
N TRP A 7 51.05 35.44 38.78
CA TRP A 7 50.53 34.17 38.27
C TRP A 7 49.07 34.36 37.79
N MET A 8 48.89 34.47 36.49
CA MET A 8 47.54 34.38 35.89
C MET A 8 47.19 32.91 35.76
N PHE A 9 46.22 32.44 36.56
CA PHE A 9 45.55 31.16 36.40
C PHE A 9 44.57 31.25 35.22
N TYR A 10 44.93 30.66 34.08
CA TYR A 10 43.99 30.36 33.02
C TYR A 10 43.17 29.11 33.41
N ARG A 11 41.94 29.32 33.85
CA ARG A 11 40.93 28.25 33.91
C ARG A 11 40.52 27.92 32.48
N LYS A 12 40.98 26.81 31.93
CA LYS A 12 40.44 26.20 30.71
C LYS A 12 39.08 25.62 31.08
N ILE A 13 38.01 26.31 30.68
CA ILE A 13 36.67 25.74 30.68
C ILE A 13 36.61 24.81 29.45
N ALA A 14 36.67 23.51 29.69
CA ALA A 14 36.35 22.52 28.66
C ALA A 14 34.84 22.45 28.53
N ILE A 15 34.31 23.06 27.48
CA ILE A 15 32.91 22.87 27.09
C ILE A 15 32.82 21.50 26.41
N PHE A 16 32.35 20.51 27.14
CA PHE A 16 31.92 19.23 26.56
C PHE A 16 30.61 19.48 25.79
N PHE A 17 30.71 19.58 24.47
CA PHE A 17 29.55 19.39 23.60
C PHE A 17 29.21 17.90 23.65
N PHE A 18 28.15 17.54 24.39
CA PHE A 18 27.46 16.30 24.18
C PHE A 18 26.72 16.45 22.86
N LEU A 19 27.25 15.92 21.77
CA LEU A 19 26.50 15.57 20.59
C LEU A 19 25.58 14.42 21.02
N VAL A 20 24.35 14.74 21.37
CA VAL A 20 23.26 13.77 21.38
C VAL A 20 23.04 13.47 19.89
N LEU A 21 23.67 12.42 19.38
CA LEU A 21 23.25 11.76 18.17
C LEU A 21 21.91 11.13 18.54
N SER A 22 20.81 11.84 18.28
CA SER A 22 19.53 11.18 18.13
C SER A 22 19.72 10.24 16.93
N TYR A 23 19.85 8.96 17.18
CA TYR A 23 19.60 7.97 16.15
C TYR A 23 18.14 8.15 15.81
N ALA A 24 17.84 8.84 14.70
CA ALA A 24 16.55 8.73 14.07
C ALA A 24 16.37 7.25 13.75
N GLN A 25 15.35 6.64 14.28
CA GLN A 25 15.00 5.26 13.95
C GLN A 25 14.67 5.27 12.46
N THR A 26 15.46 4.54 11.67
CA THR A 26 15.26 4.45 10.23
C THR A 26 14.51 3.16 9.96
N TYR A 27 13.31 3.30 9.37
CA TYR A 27 12.57 2.17 8.86
C TYR A 27 13.13 1.80 7.47
N PRO A 28 13.14 0.51 7.10
CA PRO A 28 13.63 0.12 5.77
C PRO A 28 12.70 0.63 4.68
N GLN A 29 13.28 0.98 3.55
CA GLN A 29 12.49 1.15 2.33
C GLN A 29 11.88 -0.18 1.93
N ILE A 30 10.57 -0.20 1.68
CA ILE A 30 9.81 -1.37 1.27
C ILE A 30 9.23 -1.22 -0.14
N GLY A 31 9.21 -0.01 -0.66
CA GLY A 31 8.85 0.31 -2.03
C GLY A 31 10.05 0.72 -2.88
N SER A 32 9.84 0.83 -4.19
CA SER A 32 10.84 1.21 -5.18
C SER A 32 10.24 2.07 -6.28
N ASN A 33 11.08 2.72 -7.09
CA ASN A 33 10.60 3.47 -8.26
C ASN A 33 10.20 2.57 -9.44
N GLU A 34 10.42 1.25 -9.33
CA GLU A 34 10.16 0.27 -10.38
C GLU A 34 8.83 -0.47 -10.17
N THR A 35 8.20 -0.27 -9.02
CA THR A 35 6.98 -0.95 -8.59
C THR A 35 5.90 0.06 -8.22
N LEU A 36 4.64 -0.31 -8.37
CA LEU A 36 3.53 0.38 -7.72
C LEU A 36 3.37 -0.23 -6.33
N ASP A 37 3.69 0.56 -5.31
CA ASP A 37 3.80 0.11 -3.93
C ASP A 37 2.60 0.58 -3.12
N ILE A 38 1.74 -0.37 -2.74
CA ILE A 38 0.48 -0.08 -2.07
C ILE A 38 0.43 -0.75 -0.70
N VAL A 39 -0.05 -0.02 0.28
CA VAL A 39 -0.18 -0.46 1.67
C VAL A 39 -1.63 -0.36 2.10
N THR A 40 -2.16 -1.39 2.77
CA THR A 40 -3.36 -1.28 3.59
C THR A 40 -2.99 -1.29 5.06
N TRP A 41 -3.60 -0.40 5.85
CA TRP A 41 -3.25 -0.26 7.25
C TRP A 41 -4.42 0.29 8.09
N ASN A 42 -4.98 -0.54 8.95
CA ASN A 42 -5.85 -0.08 10.01
C ASN A 42 -5.01 0.58 11.10
N ILE A 43 -5.29 1.85 11.44
CA ILE A 43 -4.51 2.64 12.40
C ILE A 43 -5.29 2.89 13.69
N GLU A 44 -6.08 1.94 14.08
CA GLU A 44 -6.81 1.88 15.36
C GLU A 44 -7.16 3.25 15.98
N ASN A 45 -8.38 3.72 15.73
CA ASN A 45 -8.92 4.95 16.32
C ASN A 45 -8.00 6.19 16.15
N PHE A 46 -7.45 6.39 14.94
CA PHE A 46 -6.44 7.43 14.69
C PHE A 46 -6.90 8.85 15.03
N PRO A 47 -6.11 9.61 15.81
CA PRO A 47 -4.83 9.25 16.42
C PRO A 47 -5.01 8.55 17.77
N LYS A 48 -4.42 7.38 17.96
CA LYS A 48 -4.50 6.57 19.18
C LYS A 48 -3.98 7.31 20.41
N ASN A 49 -2.95 8.14 20.21
CA ASN A 49 -2.42 9.04 21.24
C ASN A 49 -1.75 10.29 20.61
N THR A 50 -1.21 11.16 21.46
CA THR A 50 -0.59 12.44 21.01
C THR A 50 0.68 12.30 20.19
N GLN A 51 1.29 11.11 20.13
CA GLN A 51 2.54 10.85 19.41
C GLN A 51 2.30 10.09 18.09
N THR A 52 1.09 9.53 17.89
CA THR A 52 0.76 8.70 16.73
C THR A 52 1.10 9.39 15.40
N VAL A 53 0.71 10.67 15.25
CA VAL A 53 0.99 11.45 14.04
C VAL A 53 2.49 11.51 13.73
N ASN A 54 3.33 11.76 14.76
CA ASN A 54 4.78 11.86 14.57
C ASN A 54 5.39 10.51 14.16
N TYR A 55 5.04 9.42 14.87
CA TYR A 55 5.55 8.09 14.51
C TYR A 55 5.11 7.67 13.11
N LEU A 56 3.84 7.92 12.79
CA LEU A 56 3.31 7.56 11.48
C LEU A 56 3.98 8.34 10.36
N SER A 57 4.20 9.65 10.54
CA SER A 57 4.89 10.47 9.54
C SER A 57 6.36 10.03 9.38
N GLU A 58 7.07 9.66 10.46
CA GLU A 58 8.43 9.13 10.37
C GLU A 58 8.46 7.82 9.57
N ILE A 59 7.54 6.89 9.85
CA ILE A 59 7.44 5.62 9.13
C ILE A 59 7.17 5.85 7.65
N ILE A 60 6.15 6.62 7.31
CA ILE A 60 5.74 6.87 5.92
C ILE A 60 6.85 7.57 5.13
N ASN A 61 7.58 8.49 5.76
CA ASN A 61 8.71 9.19 5.12
C ASN A 61 9.89 8.26 4.79
N ASP A 62 10.04 7.14 5.52
CA ASP A 62 11.16 6.22 5.35
C ASP A 62 10.85 5.07 4.38
N ILE A 63 9.59 4.60 4.32
CA ILE A 63 9.25 3.34 3.65
C ILE A 63 9.15 3.42 2.12
N ASN A 64 9.06 4.62 1.54
CA ASN A 64 9.04 4.88 0.09
C ASN A 64 7.94 4.11 -0.66
N VAL A 65 6.68 4.33 -0.29
CA VAL A 65 5.51 3.74 -0.94
C VAL A 65 4.70 4.80 -1.69
N ASP A 66 3.83 4.35 -2.60
CA ASP A 66 3.06 5.23 -3.47
C ASP A 66 1.67 5.54 -2.93
N ILE A 67 1.02 4.53 -2.36
CA ILE A 67 -0.36 4.66 -1.88
C ILE A 67 -0.50 3.93 -0.54
N ILE A 68 -1.20 4.59 0.39
CA ILE A 68 -1.59 3.99 1.66
C ILE A 68 -3.09 4.12 1.81
N ALA A 69 -3.79 3.00 1.87
CA ALA A 69 -5.20 2.92 2.23
C ALA A 69 -5.31 2.70 3.74
N LEU A 70 -5.93 3.65 4.40
CA LEU A 70 -6.04 3.70 5.85
C LEU A 70 -7.47 3.41 6.28
N GLN A 71 -7.59 2.74 7.45
CA GLN A 71 -8.87 2.51 8.11
C GLN A 71 -8.81 3.09 9.52
N GLU A 72 -9.97 3.38 10.09
CA GLU A 72 -10.16 3.96 11.43
C GLU A 72 -9.60 5.38 11.61
N ILE A 73 -9.68 6.22 10.60
CA ILE A 73 -9.29 7.61 10.72
C ILE A 73 -10.43 8.43 11.34
N GLU A 74 -10.37 8.64 12.66
CA GLU A 74 -11.41 9.35 13.39
C GLU A 74 -11.27 10.88 13.38
N SER A 75 -10.02 11.39 13.36
CA SER A 75 -9.74 12.82 13.44
C SER A 75 -9.26 13.38 12.11
N GLU A 76 -10.11 14.19 11.47
CA GLU A 76 -9.75 14.96 10.27
C GLU A 76 -8.53 15.87 10.52
N ASN A 77 -8.52 16.64 11.62
CA ASN A 77 -7.40 17.52 11.92
C ASN A 77 -6.07 16.76 12.10
N ALA A 78 -6.09 15.59 12.74
CA ALA A 78 -4.88 14.79 12.91
C ALA A 78 -4.44 14.17 11.58
N PHE A 79 -5.37 13.89 10.68
CA PHE A 79 -5.07 13.43 9.33
C PHE A 79 -4.45 14.54 8.48
N GLU A 80 -4.94 15.77 8.58
CA GLU A 80 -4.31 16.96 7.97
C GLU A 80 -2.90 17.18 8.54
N ASP A 81 -2.73 17.13 9.87
CA ASP A 81 -1.42 17.24 10.52
C ASP A 81 -0.45 16.12 10.04
N LEU A 82 -0.94 14.91 9.80
CA LEU A 82 -0.13 13.84 9.23
C LEU A 82 0.37 14.20 7.83
N ILE A 83 -0.52 14.64 6.95
CA ILE A 83 -0.16 15.02 5.56
C ILE A 83 0.87 16.15 5.56
N ASP A 84 0.70 17.17 6.41
CA ASP A 84 1.60 18.30 6.52
C ASP A 84 3.02 17.92 7.01
N ASN A 85 3.16 16.76 7.68
CA ASN A 85 4.43 16.24 8.17
C ASN A 85 5.12 15.27 7.18
N LEU A 86 4.48 14.92 6.06
CA LEU A 86 5.08 14.05 5.05
C LEU A 86 6.04 14.81 4.14
N ASN A 87 7.13 14.15 3.75
CA ASN A 87 8.10 14.66 2.78
C ASN A 87 7.61 14.40 1.36
N GLY A 88 7.87 15.32 0.43
CA GLY A 88 7.41 15.18 -0.96
C GLY A 88 5.98 15.72 -1.16
N SER A 89 5.33 15.24 -2.20
CA SER A 89 4.00 15.72 -2.59
C SER A 89 2.94 14.66 -2.30
N TRP A 90 2.31 14.75 -1.14
CA TRP A 90 1.25 13.85 -0.73
C TRP A 90 -0.13 14.49 -0.84
N ALA A 91 -1.09 13.75 -1.38
CA ALA A 91 -2.50 14.10 -1.35
C ALA A 91 -3.25 13.14 -0.42
N GLY A 92 -3.99 13.71 0.54
CA GLY A 92 -4.82 12.95 1.47
C GLY A 92 -6.30 13.09 1.13
N TYR A 93 -7.03 11.99 1.22
CA TYR A 93 -8.48 11.94 1.00
C TYR A 93 -9.12 11.13 2.11
N ARG A 94 -10.15 11.69 2.73
CA ARG A 94 -10.94 11.04 3.76
C ARG A 94 -12.38 10.90 3.28
N ALA A 95 -12.96 9.72 3.43
CA ALA A 95 -14.38 9.53 3.20
C ALA A 95 -15.15 10.36 4.25
N ASP A 96 -16.12 11.14 3.82
CA ASP A 96 -16.97 11.94 4.69
C ASP A 96 -18.40 11.41 4.60
N ASP A 97 -18.60 10.19 5.08
CA ASP A 97 -19.90 9.54 5.15
C ASP A 97 -20.62 9.79 6.50
N GLY A 98 -19.95 10.53 7.41
CA GLY A 98 -20.49 10.92 8.71
C GLY A 98 -20.50 9.80 9.73
N ASN A 99 -19.83 8.68 9.45
CA ASN A 99 -19.72 7.54 10.33
C ASN A 99 -18.40 7.54 11.11
N TRP A 100 -18.28 6.59 11.99
CA TRP A 100 -17.11 6.41 12.82
C TRP A 100 -16.08 5.49 12.14
N GLY A 101 -14.79 5.86 12.19
CA GLY A 101 -13.72 5.03 11.66
C GLY A 101 -13.52 5.14 10.15
N GLU A 102 -13.48 6.35 9.62
CA GLU A 102 -13.43 6.70 8.20
C GLU A 102 -12.30 6.02 7.42
N LEU A 103 -12.61 5.70 6.16
CA LEU A 103 -11.66 5.23 5.17
C LEU A 103 -10.90 6.41 4.56
N CYS A 104 -9.57 6.25 4.40
CA CYS A 104 -8.74 7.30 3.83
C CYS A 104 -7.74 6.76 2.81
N TYR A 105 -7.24 7.67 1.98
CA TYR A 105 -6.07 7.45 1.15
C TYR A 105 -5.01 8.51 1.40
N LEU A 106 -3.75 8.09 1.43
CA LEU A 106 -2.59 8.93 1.21
C LEU A 106 -1.97 8.50 -0.13
N VAL A 107 -1.77 9.45 -1.04
CA VAL A 107 -1.23 9.22 -2.38
C VAL A 107 -0.01 10.08 -2.60
N ASN A 108 1.12 9.47 -2.92
CA ASN A 108 2.34 10.16 -3.32
C ASN A 108 2.21 10.64 -4.77
N THR A 109 1.89 11.93 -4.94
CA THR A 109 1.63 12.52 -6.26
C THR A 109 2.89 12.86 -7.05
N ASP A 110 4.08 12.63 -6.48
CA ASP A 110 5.33 12.71 -7.23
C ASP A 110 5.48 11.47 -8.14
N ASN A 111 4.89 10.32 -7.77
CA ASN A 111 5.00 9.06 -8.48
C ASN A 111 3.70 8.65 -9.19
N VAL A 112 2.54 9.01 -8.63
CA VAL A 112 1.23 8.52 -9.06
C VAL A 112 0.33 9.68 -9.48
N GLN A 113 -0.32 9.54 -10.63
CA GLN A 113 -1.33 10.48 -11.09
C GLN A 113 -2.73 10.05 -10.66
N ILE A 114 -3.47 10.90 -9.95
CA ILE A 114 -4.88 10.67 -9.65
C ILE A 114 -5.71 11.02 -10.88
N THR A 115 -6.44 10.04 -11.44
CA THR A 115 -7.31 10.22 -12.62
C THR A 115 -8.75 10.49 -12.23
N HIS A 116 -9.21 9.91 -11.10
CA HIS A 116 -10.49 10.26 -10.47
C HIS A 116 -10.33 10.40 -8.97
N TYR A 117 -10.85 11.51 -8.43
CA TYR A 117 -10.90 11.72 -6.98
C TYR A 117 -11.73 10.63 -6.30
N PRO A 118 -11.38 10.26 -5.06
CA PRO A 118 -12.09 9.21 -4.36
C PRO A 118 -13.57 9.51 -4.13
N PHE A 119 -14.39 8.47 -4.16
CA PHE A 119 -15.82 8.50 -3.87
C PHE A 119 -16.27 7.14 -3.30
N THR A 120 -17.39 7.13 -2.60
CA THR A 120 -18.00 5.91 -2.07
C THR A 120 -18.85 5.20 -3.13
N ILE A 121 -18.93 3.88 -3.01
CA ILE A 121 -19.78 3.03 -3.83
C ILE A 121 -20.64 2.13 -2.94
N LEU A 122 -21.75 1.60 -3.47
CA LEU A 122 -22.63 0.68 -2.76
C LEU A 122 -23.30 1.29 -1.51
N ASP A 123 -23.56 2.60 -1.53
CA ASP A 123 -24.10 3.34 -0.38
C ASP A 123 -25.49 2.81 0.04
N GLU A 124 -26.28 2.23 -0.87
CA GLU A 124 -27.55 1.58 -0.57
C GLU A 124 -27.41 0.30 0.27
N TYR A 125 -26.18 -0.23 0.39
CA TYR A 125 -25.84 -1.44 1.15
C TYR A 125 -25.00 -1.13 2.38
N GLU A 126 -24.95 0.11 2.86
CA GLU A 126 -24.10 0.59 3.95
C GLU A 126 -24.16 -0.27 5.21
N HIS A 127 -25.32 -0.87 5.52
CA HIS A 127 -25.48 -1.76 6.67
C HIS A 127 -24.48 -2.93 6.62
N PHE A 128 -24.28 -3.53 5.46
CA PHE A 128 -23.38 -4.69 5.29
C PHE A 128 -21.92 -4.29 5.41
N TYR A 129 -21.58 -3.06 5.07
CA TYR A 129 -20.25 -2.47 5.24
C TYR A 129 -20.03 -1.78 6.59
N ALA A 130 -20.81 -2.14 7.60
CA ALA A 130 -20.75 -1.51 8.93
C ALA A 130 -20.86 0.03 8.88
N TYR A 131 -21.62 0.55 7.92
CA TYR A 131 -21.81 1.97 7.61
C TYR A 131 -20.53 2.69 7.15
N ARG A 132 -19.56 1.96 6.60
CA ARG A 132 -18.34 2.43 5.96
C ARG A 132 -18.29 1.83 4.55
N THR A 133 -19.06 2.42 3.64
CA THR A 133 -19.17 1.92 2.26
C THR A 133 -17.83 1.96 1.55
N PRO A 134 -17.54 1.02 0.63
CA PRO A 134 -16.24 0.94 -0.01
C PRO A 134 -15.84 2.27 -0.66
N TYR A 135 -14.62 2.70 -0.41
CA TYR A 135 -14.06 3.96 -0.88
C TYR A 135 -13.12 3.70 -2.04
N ILE A 136 -13.43 4.22 -3.21
CA ILE A 136 -12.74 3.91 -4.46
C ILE A 136 -11.96 5.14 -4.97
N ILE A 137 -10.74 4.92 -5.45
CA ILE A 137 -9.92 5.90 -6.16
C ILE A 137 -9.45 5.32 -7.49
N LYS A 138 -9.32 6.16 -8.54
CA LYS A 138 -8.66 5.76 -9.77
C LYS A 138 -7.37 6.54 -9.96
N ILE A 139 -6.32 5.81 -10.29
CA ILE A 139 -4.97 6.35 -10.44
C ILE A 139 -4.35 5.87 -11.74
N ARG A 140 -3.25 6.53 -12.13
CA ARG A 140 -2.37 6.08 -13.22
C ARG A 140 -0.94 5.98 -12.72
N PHE A 141 -0.31 4.85 -13.03
CA PHE A 141 1.10 4.58 -12.81
C PHE A 141 1.66 3.87 -14.05
N SER A 142 2.85 4.22 -14.51
CA SER A 142 3.49 3.60 -15.70
C SER A 142 2.57 3.47 -16.93
N ASN A 143 1.74 4.50 -17.21
CA ASN A 143 0.73 4.54 -18.27
C ASN A 143 -0.48 3.60 -18.10
N GLU A 144 -0.50 2.76 -17.09
CA GLU A 144 -1.64 1.91 -16.74
C GLU A 144 -2.59 2.60 -15.77
N GLU A 145 -3.89 2.38 -15.91
CA GLU A 145 -4.91 2.85 -14.96
C GLU A 145 -5.27 1.75 -13.97
N PHE A 146 -5.45 2.14 -12.72
CA PHE A 146 -5.80 1.26 -11.61
C PHE A 146 -7.01 1.78 -10.87
N VAL A 147 -7.83 0.85 -10.41
CA VAL A 147 -8.94 1.10 -9.51
C VAL A 147 -8.60 0.49 -8.16
N ILE A 148 -8.51 1.31 -7.13
CA ILE A 148 -8.19 0.86 -5.77
C ILE A 148 -9.42 1.07 -4.90
N ILE A 149 -9.86 0.02 -4.23
CA ILE A 149 -11.04 0.00 -3.38
C ILE A 149 -10.62 -0.30 -1.95
N ASN A 150 -10.77 0.68 -1.07
CA ASN A 150 -10.52 0.54 0.37
C ASN A 150 -11.80 0.08 1.07
N VAL A 151 -11.69 -0.96 1.90
CA VAL A 151 -12.79 -1.53 2.67
C VAL A 151 -12.45 -1.64 4.15
N HIS A 152 -13.48 -1.55 5.01
CA HIS A 152 -13.38 -1.93 6.40
C HIS A 152 -14.70 -2.58 6.82
N TYR A 153 -14.70 -3.91 6.89
CA TYR A 153 -15.90 -4.70 7.12
C TYR A 153 -16.34 -4.71 8.59
N LYS A 154 -17.50 -5.32 8.84
CA LYS A 154 -18.02 -5.48 10.19
C LYS A 154 -17.13 -6.41 11.00
N CYS A 155 -16.62 -5.91 12.13
CA CYS A 155 -15.80 -6.70 13.05
C CYS A 155 -16.61 -7.75 13.81
N CYS A 156 -15.86 -8.67 14.38
CA CYS A 156 -16.30 -9.63 15.38
C CYS A 156 -17.22 -10.73 14.82
N GLY A 157 -18.02 -11.35 15.67
CA GLY A 157 -18.90 -12.46 15.34
C GLY A 157 -18.47 -13.72 16.09
N ASP A 158 -19.13 -14.83 15.78
CA ASP A 158 -18.87 -16.13 16.44
C ASP A 158 -18.27 -17.18 15.49
N GLY A 159 -17.99 -16.79 14.24
CA GLY A 159 -17.40 -17.63 13.18
C GLY A 159 -18.43 -18.50 12.45
N PHE A 160 -19.71 -18.22 12.60
CA PHE A 160 -20.78 -18.93 11.90
C PHE A 160 -21.63 -17.96 11.13
N VAL A 161 -21.91 -18.24 9.86
CA VAL A 161 -22.86 -17.47 9.06
C VAL A 161 -24.27 -17.91 9.39
N ASP A 162 -25.04 -17.05 10.04
CA ASP A 162 -26.46 -17.22 10.29
C ASP A 162 -27.28 -16.32 9.36
N ASP A 163 -28.41 -16.80 8.86
CA ASP A 163 -29.33 -16.00 8.01
C ASP A 163 -30.11 -14.97 8.87
N ASP A 164 -29.36 -14.06 9.48
CA ASP A 164 -29.85 -12.95 10.29
C ASP A 164 -29.25 -11.64 9.81
N TYR A 165 -30.11 -10.65 9.60
CA TYR A 165 -29.72 -9.31 9.12
C TYR A 165 -28.62 -8.64 9.97
N TRP A 166 -28.52 -8.99 11.25
CA TRP A 166 -27.57 -8.40 12.20
C TRP A 166 -26.33 -9.27 12.47
N ASP A 167 -26.31 -10.49 11.95
CA ASP A 167 -25.19 -11.40 12.06
C ASP A 167 -23.95 -10.80 11.38
N GLU A 168 -22.82 -10.81 12.06
CA GLU A 168 -21.60 -10.17 11.60
C GLU A 168 -21.02 -10.87 10.37
N GLU A 169 -20.98 -12.19 10.36
CA GLU A 169 -20.51 -13.02 9.26
C GLU A 169 -21.43 -12.91 8.04
N TYR A 170 -22.74 -12.91 8.26
CA TYR A 170 -23.71 -12.69 7.17
C TYR A 170 -23.57 -11.31 6.53
N ARG A 171 -23.27 -10.30 7.32
CA ARG A 171 -23.01 -8.95 6.81
C ARG A 171 -21.76 -8.93 5.95
N ARG A 172 -20.65 -9.59 6.37
CA ARG A 172 -19.43 -9.70 5.57
C ARG A 172 -19.66 -10.52 4.30
N LEU A 173 -20.41 -11.62 4.38
CA LEU A 173 -20.79 -12.43 3.22
C LEU A 173 -21.51 -11.57 2.18
N LEU A 174 -22.54 -10.82 2.58
CA LEU A 174 -23.29 -9.98 1.65
C LEU A 174 -22.48 -8.78 1.15
N ALA A 175 -21.59 -8.22 1.99
CA ALA A 175 -20.65 -7.18 1.54
C ALA A 175 -19.78 -7.69 0.40
N ASN A 176 -19.22 -8.90 0.52
CA ASN A 176 -18.43 -9.54 -0.55
C ASN A 176 -19.25 -9.77 -1.81
N GLN A 177 -20.49 -10.25 -1.69
CA GLN A 177 -21.37 -10.49 -2.84
C GLN A 177 -21.68 -9.20 -3.60
N TYR A 178 -22.09 -8.15 -2.89
CA TYR A 178 -22.38 -6.86 -3.54
C TYR A 178 -21.13 -6.23 -4.17
N LEU A 179 -19.98 -6.37 -3.52
CA LEU A 179 -18.73 -5.84 -4.06
C LEU A 179 -18.29 -6.60 -5.31
N LYS A 180 -18.37 -7.94 -5.28
CA LYS A 180 -18.07 -8.77 -6.44
C LYS A 180 -19.00 -8.45 -7.61
N ASP A 181 -20.32 -8.38 -7.37
CA ASP A 181 -21.31 -8.02 -8.39
C ASP A 181 -21.01 -6.62 -8.99
N TYR A 182 -20.58 -5.67 -8.16
CA TYR A 182 -20.20 -4.33 -8.63
C TYR A 182 -18.98 -4.37 -9.54
N ILE A 183 -17.94 -5.11 -9.17
CA ILE A 183 -16.71 -5.25 -9.95
C ILE A 183 -17.00 -5.97 -11.26
N ASP A 184 -17.64 -7.12 -11.21
CA ASP A 184 -17.99 -7.94 -12.39
C ASP A 184 -18.82 -7.16 -13.42
N TYR A 185 -19.65 -6.22 -12.97
CA TYR A 185 -20.52 -5.46 -13.86
C TYR A 185 -19.95 -4.13 -14.34
N ASN A 186 -19.14 -3.43 -13.51
CA ASN A 186 -18.70 -2.07 -13.80
C ASN A 186 -17.21 -1.95 -14.09
N LEU A 187 -16.39 -2.96 -13.72
CA LEU A 187 -14.93 -2.91 -13.73
C LEU A 187 -14.33 -4.20 -14.33
N ASP A 188 -15.05 -4.88 -15.20
CA ASP A 188 -14.73 -6.22 -15.74
C ASP A 188 -13.45 -6.33 -16.57
N THR A 189 -12.81 -5.20 -16.90
CA THR A 189 -11.54 -5.12 -17.64
C THR A 189 -10.58 -4.12 -17.01
N ASP A 190 -10.87 -3.65 -15.81
CA ASP A 190 -10.02 -2.71 -15.10
C ASP A 190 -8.99 -3.45 -14.22
N ASN A 191 -7.81 -2.88 -14.05
CA ASN A 191 -6.83 -3.32 -13.05
C ASN A 191 -7.35 -2.97 -11.65
N VAL A 192 -8.00 -3.93 -10.95
CA VAL A 192 -8.67 -3.66 -9.67
C VAL A 192 -7.89 -4.27 -8.51
N LEU A 193 -7.65 -3.45 -7.48
CA LEU A 193 -7.18 -3.88 -6.17
C LEU A 193 -8.24 -3.55 -5.12
N ILE A 194 -8.62 -4.53 -4.33
CA ILE A 194 -9.49 -4.35 -3.17
C ILE A 194 -8.63 -4.67 -1.94
N LEU A 195 -8.54 -3.73 -1.02
CA LEU A 195 -7.69 -3.87 0.14
C LEU A 195 -8.29 -3.19 1.37
N GLY A 196 -7.93 -3.66 2.54
CA GLY A 196 -8.48 -3.11 3.78
C GLY A 196 -8.48 -4.11 4.92
N ASP A 197 -9.18 -3.74 5.99
CA ASP A 197 -9.50 -4.61 7.09
C ASP A 197 -10.83 -5.33 6.82
N TYR A 198 -10.73 -6.60 6.42
CA TYR A 198 -11.90 -7.42 6.11
C TYR A 198 -12.53 -8.06 7.36
N ASN A 199 -11.87 -7.94 8.51
CA ASN A 199 -12.34 -8.44 9.80
C ASN A 199 -12.70 -9.93 9.82
N ASP A 200 -12.09 -10.74 8.94
CA ASP A 200 -12.28 -12.19 8.88
C ASP A 200 -11.07 -12.89 8.27
N ASP A 201 -10.94 -14.20 8.44
CA ASP A 201 -9.81 -15.00 7.97
C ASP A 201 -10.13 -15.69 6.63
N ILE A 202 -9.40 -15.33 5.57
CA ILE A 202 -9.55 -15.94 4.23
C ILE A 202 -9.15 -17.43 4.19
N ALA A 203 -8.39 -17.92 5.18
CA ALA A 203 -7.93 -19.31 5.27
C ALA A 203 -8.89 -20.22 6.07
N GLU A 204 -10.04 -19.72 6.48
CA GLU A 204 -11.07 -20.52 7.15
C GLU A 204 -11.59 -21.67 6.28
N SER A 205 -12.25 -22.63 6.97
CA SER A 205 -12.93 -23.71 6.24
C SER A 205 -14.07 -23.17 5.38
N SER A 206 -14.22 -23.70 4.16
CA SER A 206 -15.25 -23.26 3.20
C SER A 206 -16.69 -23.34 3.71
N ALA A 207 -16.96 -24.01 4.83
CA ALA A 207 -18.31 -24.12 5.38
C ALA A 207 -18.84 -22.79 5.97
N HIS A 208 -17.93 -21.94 6.42
CA HIS A 208 -18.27 -20.66 7.07
C HIS A 208 -17.49 -19.47 6.49
N ASN A 209 -16.61 -19.72 5.51
CA ASN A 209 -15.78 -18.69 4.91
C ASN A 209 -16.64 -17.73 4.06
N VAL A 210 -16.66 -16.49 4.46
CA VAL A 210 -17.46 -15.43 3.82
C VAL A 210 -16.88 -14.97 2.48
N PHE A 211 -15.65 -15.42 2.13
CA PHE A 211 -14.95 -15.06 0.90
C PHE A 211 -15.05 -16.09 -0.21
N ASN A 212 -15.88 -17.12 -0.03
CA ASN A 212 -15.98 -18.23 -0.98
C ASN A 212 -16.29 -17.79 -2.42
N ASP A 213 -17.08 -16.72 -2.62
CA ASP A 213 -17.43 -16.23 -3.95
C ASP A 213 -16.20 -15.71 -4.72
N PHE A 214 -15.20 -15.17 -4.01
CA PHE A 214 -13.91 -14.80 -4.58
C PHE A 214 -12.94 -15.99 -4.65
N LEU A 215 -12.83 -16.78 -3.58
CA LEU A 215 -11.89 -17.90 -3.49
C LEU A 215 -12.17 -19.02 -4.50
N PHE A 216 -13.43 -19.23 -4.91
CA PHE A 216 -13.81 -20.22 -5.91
C PHE A 216 -13.81 -19.66 -7.35
N ASP A 217 -13.59 -18.38 -7.51
CA ASP A 217 -13.46 -17.71 -8.79
C ASP A 217 -11.97 -17.35 -9.07
N ASP A 218 -11.11 -18.36 -8.95
CA ASP A 218 -9.65 -18.26 -9.03
C ASP A 218 -9.12 -17.91 -10.43
N LEU A 219 -9.97 -17.90 -11.43
CA LEU A 219 -9.65 -17.41 -12.77
C LEU A 219 -9.74 -15.90 -12.89
N ASN A 220 -10.53 -15.26 -12.03
CA ASN A 220 -10.80 -13.83 -12.10
C ASN A 220 -10.29 -13.08 -10.86
N TYR A 221 -10.09 -13.74 -9.72
CA TYR A 221 -9.71 -13.11 -8.46
C TYR A 221 -8.61 -13.87 -7.73
N LEU A 222 -7.72 -13.13 -7.05
CA LEU A 222 -6.65 -13.70 -6.24
C LEU A 222 -6.48 -12.90 -4.95
N PHE A 223 -6.65 -13.55 -3.78
CA PHE A 223 -6.12 -13.03 -2.53
C PHE A 223 -4.61 -13.21 -2.50
N THR A 224 -3.88 -12.12 -2.63
CA THR A 224 -2.42 -12.14 -2.80
C THR A 224 -1.68 -12.53 -1.53
N ASP A 225 -2.33 -12.38 -0.39
CA ASP A 225 -1.84 -12.66 0.96
C ASP A 225 -2.35 -14.00 1.54
N LEU A 226 -3.03 -14.85 0.75
CA LEU A 226 -3.52 -16.16 1.21
C LEU A 226 -2.40 -17.03 1.80
N ALA A 227 -1.19 -16.96 1.25
CA ALA A 227 -0.04 -17.69 1.78
C ALA A 227 0.37 -17.18 3.18
N ILE A 228 0.16 -15.90 3.49
CA ILE A 228 0.40 -15.33 4.81
C ILE A 228 -0.67 -15.83 5.78
N ALA A 229 -1.95 -15.79 5.40
CA ALA A 229 -3.06 -16.30 6.22
C ALA A 229 -2.90 -17.78 6.57
N GLN A 230 -2.38 -18.59 5.64
CA GLN A 230 -2.06 -20.01 5.87
C GLN A 230 -0.71 -20.25 6.56
N GLY A 231 0.08 -19.21 6.72
CA GLY A 231 1.43 -19.24 7.28
C GLY A 231 1.46 -19.13 8.82
N PRO A 232 2.65 -18.90 9.38
CA PRO A 232 2.80 -18.75 10.82
C PRO A 232 2.17 -17.45 11.33
N SER A 233 1.49 -17.51 12.47
CA SER A 233 0.83 -16.36 13.10
C SER A 233 1.76 -15.19 13.47
N SER A 234 3.08 -15.41 13.45
CA SER A 234 4.06 -14.32 13.60
C SER A 234 4.03 -13.30 12.46
N ASP A 235 3.47 -13.71 11.31
CA ASP A 235 3.42 -12.91 10.08
C ASP A 235 2.02 -12.33 9.81
N TRP A 236 1.07 -12.56 10.73
CA TRP A 236 -0.29 -12.07 10.61
C TRP A 236 -0.41 -10.58 10.99
N SER A 237 -1.40 -9.92 10.42
CA SER A 237 -1.62 -8.49 10.59
C SER A 237 -2.16 -8.08 11.95
N PHE A 238 -2.91 -8.94 12.66
CA PHE A 238 -3.51 -8.68 13.96
C PHE A 238 -2.95 -9.59 15.07
N PRO A 239 -1.79 -9.25 15.68
CA PRO A 239 -1.09 -10.12 16.63
C PRO A 239 -1.70 -10.24 18.02
N ASN A 240 -2.45 -9.22 18.50
CA ASN A 240 -3.03 -9.24 19.85
C ASN A 240 -4.01 -10.40 20.05
N TRP A 241 -4.78 -10.70 19.03
CA TRP A 241 -5.66 -11.86 18.95
C TRP A 241 -5.35 -12.57 17.65
N PRO A 242 -4.28 -13.41 17.62
CA PRO A 242 -3.62 -13.79 16.38
C PRO A 242 -4.58 -14.17 15.27
N SER A 243 -4.72 -13.26 14.31
CA SER A 243 -5.57 -13.38 13.13
C SER A 243 -4.93 -12.61 11.97
N HIS A 244 -5.21 -13.01 10.74
CA HIS A 244 -4.85 -12.21 9.58
C HIS A 244 -6.13 -11.63 8.99
N LEU A 245 -6.35 -10.34 9.22
CA LEU A 245 -7.63 -9.65 8.96
C LEU A 245 -7.53 -8.62 7.83
N ASP A 246 -6.31 -8.15 7.55
CA ASP A 246 -6.03 -7.17 6.52
C ASP A 246 -5.60 -7.90 5.26
N HIS A 247 -6.36 -7.75 4.17
CA HIS A 247 -6.17 -8.52 2.95
C HIS A 247 -6.03 -7.63 1.72
N ILE A 248 -5.43 -8.21 0.67
CA ILE A 248 -5.33 -7.60 -0.64
C ILE A 248 -5.81 -8.60 -1.69
N LEU A 249 -6.94 -8.28 -2.31
CA LEU A 249 -7.57 -9.02 -3.39
C LEU A 249 -7.34 -8.27 -4.70
N ILE A 250 -6.97 -8.99 -5.77
CA ILE A 250 -6.77 -8.41 -7.10
C ILE A 250 -7.59 -9.14 -8.15
N THR A 251 -7.88 -8.45 -9.27
CA THR A 251 -8.46 -9.06 -10.47
C THR A 251 -7.37 -9.64 -11.38
N ASN A 252 -7.78 -10.50 -12.32
CA ASN A 252 -6.87 -11.29 -13.16
C ASN A 252 -5.99 -10.43 -14.10
N GLU A 253 -6.35 -9.19 -14.37
CA GLU A 253 -5.53 -8.24 -15.12
C GLU A 253 -4.17 -7.98 -14.43
N LEU A 254 -4.10 -8.23 -13.11
CA LEU A 254 -2.89 -7.98 -12.30
C LEU A 254 -2.11 -9.25 -11.92
N PHE A 255 -2.55 -10.44 -12.34
CA PHE A 255 -1.91 -11.70 -11.90
C PHE A 255 -0.44 -11.80 -12.32
N ASP A 256 -0.10 -11.31 -13.50
CA ASP A 256 1.27 -11.35 -14.02
C ASP A 256 2.20 -10.29 -13.38
N ASN A 257 1.63 -9.34 -12.63
CA ASN A 257 2.39 -8.28 -11.95
C ASN A 257 2.86 -8.67 -10.54
N ILE A 258 2.44 -9.86 -10.06
CA ILE A 258 2.84 -10.40 -8.76
C ILE A 258 4.11 -11.23 -8.93
N SER A 259 5.09 -11.01 -8.07
CA SER A 259 6.33 -11.79 -8.00
C SER A 259 6.53 -12.39 -6.60
N ASP A 260 7.49 -13.29 -6.48
CA ASP A 260 7.86 -13.87 -5.18
C ASP A 260 8.23 -12.76 -4.19
N ASN A 261 7.64 -12.79 -3.00
CA ASN A 261 7.83 -11.83 -1.92
C ASN A 261 7.32 -10.40 -2.19
N SER A 262 6.51 -10.19 -3.22
CA SER A 262 5.89 -8.89 -3.48
C SER A 262 4.74 -8.56 -2.51
N VAL A 263 4.27 -9.53 -1.73
CA VAL A 263 3.21 -9.35 -0.73
C VAL A 263 3.69 -9.81 0.63
N PHE A 264 3.58 -8.96 1.63
CA PHE A 264 4.05 -9.25 2.99
C PHE A 264 3.39 -8.36 4.05
N THR A 265 3.35 -8.86 5.28
CA THR A 265 3.03 -8.03 6.45
C THR A 265 4.30 -7.31 6.89
N PHE A 266 4.27 -5.98 6.88
CA PHE A 266 5.40 -5.18 7.33
C PHE A 266 5.40 -5.04 8.86
N LYS A 267 6.31 -5.75 9.52
CA LYS A 267 6.43 -5.78 10.99
C LYS A 267 7.20 -4.58 11.51
N ILE A 268 6.53 -3.43 11.61
CA ILE A 268 7.09 -2.16 12.08
C ILE A 268 7.61 -2.30 13.53
N ASP A 269 6.95 -3.13 14.33
CA ASP A 269 7.33 -3.44 15.70
C ASP A 269 8.75 -4.05 15.83
N ASP A 270 9.29 -4.69 14.80
CA ASP A 270 10.67 -5.17 14.77
C ASP A 270 11.71 -4.02 14.76
N TYR A 271 11.29 -2.82 14.34
CA TYR A 271 12.12 -1.60 14.29
C TYR A 271 11.85 -0.64 15.45
N MET A 272 10.92 -1.00 16.35
CA MET A 272 10.60 -0.29 17.59
C MET A 272 11.09 -1.11 18.81
N ASN A 273 10.69 -0.72 20.03
CA ASN A 273 10.97 -1.54 21.22
C ASN A 273 10.01 -2.75 21.33
N GLY A 274 9.57 -3.27 20.20
CA GLY A 274 8.69 -4.43 20.06
C GLY A 274 7.20 -4.08 20.05
N TRP A 275 6.41 -5.14 19.93
CA TRP A 275 4.96 -5.07 19.76
C TRP A 275 4.24 -4.14 20.74
N TRP A 276 4.62 -4.16 22.02
CA TRP A 276 3.95 -3.34 23.03
C TRP A 276 4.07 -1.83 22.77
N GLU A 277 5.21 -1.36 22.27
CA GLU A 277 5.40 0.05 21.93
C GLU A 277 4.61 0.40 20.69
N TYR A 278 4.66 -0.44 19.65
CA TYR A 278 3.93 -0.26 18.41
C TYR A 278 2.42 -0.19 18.66
N ASP A 279 1.85 -1.19 19.36
CA ASP A 279 0.44 -1.25 19.74
C ASP A 279 0.01 0.01 20.51
N ASN A 280 0.74 0.43 21.51
CA ASN A 280 0.35 1.60 22.30
C ASN A 280 0.46 2.94 21.58
N LEU A 281 1.34 3.07 20.58
CA LEU A 281 1.66 4.34 19.94
C LEU A 281 1.05 4.48 18.55
N ILE A 282 0.78 3.38 17.87
CA ILE A 282 0.39 3.39 16.47
C ILE A 282 -0.90 2.60 16.25
N SER A 283 -0.86 1.25 16.33
CA SER A 283 -2.01 0.40 16.00
C SER A 283 -1.86 -1.02 16.56
N ASP A 284 -2.96 -1.71 16.76
CA ASP A 284 -3.03 -3.14 17.01
C ASP A 284 -3.02 -3.97 15.69
N HIS A 285 -2.99 -3.32 14.52
CA HIS A 285 -2.79 -3.94 13.22
C HIS A 285 -1.42 -3.59 12.64
N ARG A 286 -0.78 -4.55 11.97
CA ARG A 286 0.39 -4.35 11.12
C ARG A 286 -0.06 -4.09 9.68
N PRO A 287 0.59 -3.19 8.94
CA PRO A 287 0.25 -2.97 7.53
C PRO A 287 0.58 -4.21 6.68
N VAL A 288 -0.26 -4.44 5.67
CA VAL A 288 -0.02 -5.41 4.60
C VAL A 288 0.35 -4.64 3.33
N VAL A 289 1.38 -5.10 2.67
CA VAL A 289 2.04 -4.42 1.54
C VAL A 289 1.94 -5.28 0.29
N ILE A 290 1.72 -4.63 -0.85
CA ILE A 290 1.88 -5.22 -2.17
C ILE A 290 2.78 -4.34 -3.04
N ASN A 291 3.76 -4.95 -3.70
CA ASN A 291 4.64 -4.32 -4.70
C ASN A 291 4.32 -4.92 -6.07
N LEU A 292 3.62 -4.19 -6.91
CA LEU A 292 3.26 -4.62 -8.25
C LEU A 292 4.36 -4.19 -9.23
N LYS A 293 4.90 -5.15 -9.97
CA LYS A 293 5.92 -4.88 -10.98
C LYS A 293 5.28 -4.80 -12.36
N PHE A 294 5.60 -3.74 -13.08
CA PHE A 294 5.19 -3.55 -14.47
C PHE A 294 6.44 -3.54 -15.33
N ASP A 295 6.39 -4.29 -16.42
CA ASP A 295 7.43 -4.19 -17.42
C ASP A 295 7.32 -2.81 -18.10
N LEU A 296 8.31 -1.98 -17.90
CA LEU A 296 8.39 -0.69 -18.59
C LEU A 296 8.57 -0.94 -20.08
N ILE A 297 7.55 -0.62 -20.87
CA ILE A 297 7.64 -0.72 -22.33
C ILE A 297 8.83 0.14 -22.80
N GLY A 298 9.86 -0.52 -23.34
CA GLY A 298 11.08 0.14 -23.76
C GLY A 298 12.27 0.01 -22.82
N ASP A 299 12.11 -0.51 -21.60
CA ASP A 299 13.20 -0.95 -20.73
C ASP A 299 13.64 -2.37 -21.13
N ILE A 300 14.60 -2.42 -22.05
CA ILE A 300 15.03 -3.66 -22.70
C ILE A 300 16.05 -4.42 -21.88
N ASN A 301 16.76 -3.72 -20.99
CA ASN A 301 17.76 -4.30 -20.11
C ASN A 301 17.21 -4.67 -18.73
N PHE A 302 15.93 -4.32 -18.47
CA PHE A 302 15.24 -4.57 -17.21
C PHE A 302 15.93 -3.92 -15.99
N ASP A 303 16.53 -2.72 -16.19
CA ASP A 303 17.16 -1.96 -15.11
C ASP A 303 16.22 -0.94 -14.45
N GLY A 304 14.95 -0.88 -14.87
CA GLY A 304 13.92 0.02 -14.35
C GLY A 304 13.98 1.44 -14.92
N VAL A 305 14.84 1.70 -15.92
CA VAL A 305 15.03 3.04 -16.49
C VAL A 305 15.08 2.99 -18.01
N ILE A 306 14.09 3.57 -18.68
CA ILE A 306 14.15 3.73 -20.14
C ILE A 306 15.19 4.80 -20.51
N ASN A 307 16.29 4.40 -21.12
CA ASN A 307 17.39 5.30 -21.43
C ASN A 307 18.15 4.89 -22.72
N VAL A 308 19.28 5.57 -23.00
CA VAL A 308 20.08 5.32 -24.20
C VAL A 308 20.69 3.90 -24.26
N LEU A 309 20.79 3.20 -23.12
CA LEU A 309 21.28 1.82 -23.09
C LEU A 309 20.28 0.89 -23.78
N ASP A 310 18.97 1.09 -23.55
CA ASP A 310 17.89 0.34 -24.17
C ASP A 310 17.89 0.56 -25.69
N VAL A 311 18.04 1.80 -26.13
CA VAL A 311 18.21 2.12 -27.54
C VAL A 311 19.38 1.34 -28.16
N THR A 312 20.47 1.22 -27.43
CA THR A 312 21.66 0.48 -27.88
C THR A 312 21.38 -1.02 -28.01
N ILE A 313 20.63 -1.59 -27.06
CA ILE A 313 20.23 -3.00 -27.07
C ILE A 313 19.26 -3.25 -28.22
N LEU A 314 18.23 -2.41 -28.37
CA LEU A 314 17.27 -2.51 -29.48
C LEU A 314 17.95 -2.50 -30.84
N ILE A 315 18.90 -1.58 -31.06
CA ILE A 315 19.69 -1.53 -32.29
C ILE A 315 20.47 -2.84 -32.53
N ASN A 316 21.07 -3.41 -31.47
CA ASN A 316 21.79 -4.68 -31.56
C ASN A 316 20.84 -5.84 -31.89
N MET A 317 19.63 -5.89 -31.30
CA MET A 317 18.62 -6.89 -31.67
C MET A 317 18.21 -6.80 -33.12
N ILE A 318 17.95 -5.59 -33.62
CA ILE A 318 17.63 -5.36 -35.05
C ILE A 318 18.76 -5.84 -35.95
N LEU A 319 20.01 -5.54 -35.63
CA LEU A 319 21.17 -5.95 -36.43
C LEU A 319 21.39 -7.47 -36.42
N ASN A 320 21.00 -8.16 -35.36
CA ASN A 320 21.12 -9.61 -35.27
C ASN A 320 19.87 -10.34 -35.80
N ASN A 321 18.81 -9.63 -36.19
CA ASN A 321 17.49 -10.16 -36.50
C ASN A 321 16.88 -10.95 -35.34
N ASP A 322 17.16 -10.54 -34.10
CA ASP A 322 16.48 -11.03 -32.90
C ASP A 322 15.10 -10.36 -32.84
N PHE A 323 14.08 -11.10 -32.35
CA PHE A 323 12.74 -10.57 -32.14
C PHE A 323 12.29 -10.79 -30.71
N SER A 324 11.63 -9.79 -30.16
CA SER A 324 10.88 -9.88 -28.88
C SER A 324 9.65 -8.99 -28.98
N GLU A 325 8.51 -9.51 -28.57
CA GLU A 325 7.24 -8.77 -28.54
C GLU A 325 7.30 -7.56 -27.59
N THR A 326 8.06 -7.66 -26.51
CA THR A 326 8.19 -6.60 -25.48
C THR A 326 8.92 -5.34 -25.98
N VAL A 327 9.60 -5.41 -27.13
CA VAL A 327 10.36 -4.31 -27.73
C VAL A 327 9.87 -3.92 -29.14
N ASP A 328 8.82 -4.56 -29.63
CA ASP A 328 8.06 -4.18 -30.81
C ASP A 328 7.07 -3.07 -30.42
N LEU A 329 7.58 -1.85 -30.32
CA LEU A 329 6.86 -0.71 -29.76
C LEU A 329 5.70 -0.21 -30.63
N ASN A 330 5.68 -0.59 -31.92
CA ASN A 330 4.62 -0.23 -32.84
C ASN A 330 3.69 -1.40 -33.19
N GLU A 331 3.91 -2.59 -32.57
CA GLU A 331 3.10 -3.79 -32.69
C GLU A 331 2.94 -4.27 -34.18
N ASP A 332 3.96 -4.02 -35.04
CA ASP A 332 3.90 -4.42 -36.43
C ASP A 332 4.50 -5.82 -36.70
N LEU A 333 4.87 -6.54 -35.64
CA LEU A 333 5.50 -7.87 -35.64
C LEU A 333 6.92 -7.88 -36.25
N GLY A 334 7.62 -6.75 -36.17
CA GLY A 334 8.98 -6.66 -36.71
C GLY A 334 9.82 -5.57 -36.05
N LEU A 335 10.94 -5.94 -35.43
CA LEU A 335 11.86 -4.94 -34.88
C LEU A 335 12.60 -4.20 -35.99
N ASN A 336 12.44 -2.88 -36.04
CA ASN A 336 13.01 -2.02 -37.05
C ASN A 336 13.29 -0.59 -36.55
N ILE A 337 13.65 0.32 -37.44
CA ILE A 337 14.00 1.70 -37.08
C ILE A 337 12.81 2.48 -36.47
N LEU A 338 11.56 2.06 -36.72
CA LEU A 338 10.40 2.74 -36.20
C LEU A 338 10.32 2.53 -34.67
N ASP A 339 10.65 1.32 -34.18
CA ASP A 339 10.72 1.01 -32.76
C ASP A 339 11.80 1.84 -32.06
N VAL A 340 12.95 2.01 -32.73
CA VAL A 340 14.03 2.88 -32.21
C VAL A 340 13.56 4.33 -32.07
N ILE A 341 12.79 4.82 -33.03
CA ILE A 341 12.25 6.20 -32.97
C ILE A 341 11.26 6.32 -31.82
N LEU A 342 10.35 5.36 -31.64
CA LEU A 342 9.38 5.35 -30.55
C LEU A 342 10.08 5.28 -29.20
N LEU A 343 11.12 4.44 -29.06
CA LEU A 343 11.90 4.36 -27.83
C LEU A 343 12.61 5.68 -27.49
N ILE A 344 13.16 6.37 -28.52
CA ILE A 344 13.77 7.68 -28.31
C ILE A 344 12.72 8.72 -27.89
N ASP A 345 11.52 8.66 -28.47
CA ASP A 345 10.43 9.56 -28.10
C ASP A 345 10.01 9.32 -26.64
N LEU A 346 9.96 8.07 -26.15
CA LEU A 346 9.72 7.74 -24.73
C LEU A 346 10.80 8.30 -23.80
N ILE A 347 12.07 8.33 -24.22
CA ILE A 347 13.18 8.88 -23.41
C ILE A 347 13.13 10.41 -23.32
N LEU A 348 12.52 11.08 -24.30
CA LEU A 348 12.50 12.53 -24.39
C LEU A 348 11.26 13.19 -23.77
N LEU A 349 10.26 12.40 -23.38
CA LEU A 349 9.05 12.84 -22.67
C LEU A 349 9.28 12.98 -21.18
#